data_e3d42baf54af93f1d07d9f089389ea47
#
_entry.id   e3d42baf54af93f1d07d9f089389ea47
#
_cell.length_a   1.000
_cell.length_b   1.000
_cell.length_c   1.000
_cell.angle_alpha   90.00
_cell.angle_beta   90.00
_cell.angle_gamma   90.00
#
_symmetry.space_group_name_H-M   'P 1'
#
loop_
_entity.id
_entity.type
_entity.pdbx_description
1 polymer ?
#
loop_
_entity_poly.entity_id
_entity_poly.type
_entity_poly.pdbx_seq_one_letter_code
_entity_poly.pdbx_strand_id
1 'polypeptide(L)'
;MFSGLIIFLVFFIGATVCWFTFEKQNYEETKINKSYSNSNFKNISINTEYANVKVVNGSKFKVKYNGDNKVNLDKKNKTLKISEEKNVNRGYAINLNPFRKDDNQIVIEMPNIKLNTFSYVSRGGNFNIDNITTNHLKILSTNSHMDLKNLSVNDSDIKANSSQLSIKNSTLKNNHVNLNNGFINVYNSNISDSIFLLGEGDIHFNNMSSRNDIKASTKKGDIHYSYKDKPENTLLKLQPGKGKSLIENKHFHESKVGKSDNILEFYTVDGDIVIK
;
A
#
# COMPACT_ATOMS: atom_id res chain seq x y z
N MET A 1 24.13 -36.75 35.78
CA MET A 1 23.68 -36.62 34.39
C MET A 1 22.33 -37.30 34.10
N PHE A 2 22.09 -38.54 34.55
CA PHE A 2 20.81 -39.24 34.34
C PHE A 2 19.58 -38.57 34.95
N SER A 3 19.66 -38.02 36.14
CA SER A 3 18.55 -37.33 36.81
C SER A 3 18.09 -36.09 36.08
N GLY A 4 18.99 -35.31 35.47
CA GLY A 4 18.63 -34.14 34.70
C GLY A 4 17.89 -34.49 33.41
N LEU A 5 18.28 -35.61 32.77
CA LEU A 5 17.58 -36.11 31.56
C LEU A 5 16.15 -36.56 31.88
N ILE A 6 15.96 -37.25 33.02
CA ILE A 6 14.62 -37.69 33.44
C ILE A 6 13.73 -36.50 33.74
N ILE A 7 14.22 -35.49 34.46
CA ILE A 7 13.49 -34.26 34.76
C ILE A 7 13.12 -33.54 33.45
N PHE A 8 14.05 -33.40 32.52
CA PHE A 8 13.78 -32.78 31.21
C PHE A 8 12.67 -33.53 30.45
N LEU A 9 12.73 -34.87 30.39
CA LEU A 9 11.71 -35.67 29.69
C LEU A 9 10.32 -35.52 30.34
N VAL A 10 10.23 -35.50 31.69
CA VAL A 10 8.96 -35.30 32.37
C VAL A 10 8.36 -33.94 32.06
N PHE A 11 9.15 -32.85 32.12
CA PHE A 11 8.67 -31.52 31.77
C PHE A 11 8.34 -31.39 30.30
N PHE A 12 9.13 -31.99 29.37
CA PHE A 12 8.87 -32.01 27.95
C PHE A 12 7.55 -32.71 27.60
N ILE A 13 7.32 -33.89 28.19
CA ILE A 13 6.05 -34.63 28.04
C ILE A 13 4.88 -33.80 28.62
N GLY A 14 5.03 -33.24 29.79
CA GLY A 14 4.02 -32.39 30.43
C GLY A 14 3.68 -31.15 29.57
N ALA A 15 4.68 -30.47 29.08
CA ALA A 15 4.50 -29.32 28.17
C ALA A 15 3.81 -29.73 26.88
N THR A 16 4.21 -30.87 26.30
CA THR A 16 3.59 -31.40 25.07
C THR A 16 2.11 -31.73 25.29
N VAL A 17 1.79 -32.43 26.36
CA VAL A 17 0.40 -32.75 26.72
C VAL A 17 -0.41 -31.48 26.96
N CYS A 18 0.12 -30.55 27.73
CA CYS A 18 -0.54 -29.26 27.97
C CYS A 18 -0.81 -28.50 26.67
N TRP A 19 0.16 -28.47 25.75
CA TRP A 19 0.01 -27.83 24.46
C TRP A 19 -1.10 -28.48 23.61
N PHE A 20 -1.12 -29.81 23.49
CA PHE A 20 -2.12 -30.51 22.69
C PHE A 20 -3.53 -30.48 23.29
N THR A 21 -3.68 -30.39 24.61
CA THR A 21 -4.99 -30.44 25.27
C THR A 21 -5.60 -29.05 25.47
N PHE A 22 -4.79 -28.02 25.77
CA PHE A 22 -5.29 -26.71 26.16
C PHE A 22 -4.90 -25.59 25.18
N GLU A 23 -3.68 -25.63 24.62
CA GLU A 23 -3.16 -24.51 23.85
C GLU A 23 -3.44 -24.63 22.35
N LYS A 24 -3.49 -25.84 21.81
CA LYS A 24 -3.66 -26.07 20.35
C LYS A 24 -4.89 -25.37 19.80
N GLN A 25 -6.00 -25.35 20.52
CA GLN A 25 -7.26 -24.71 20.09
C GLN A 25 -7.13 -23.18 19.97
N ASN A 26 -6.23 -22.55 20.74
CA ASN A 26 -5.99 -21.12 20.68
C ASN A 26 -5.15 -20.71 19.45
N TYR A 27 -4.58 -21.68 18.73
CA TYR A 27 -3.72 -21.50 17.57
C TYR A 27 -4.32 -22.09 16.28
N GLU A 28 -5.62 -22.38 16.26
CA GLU A 28 -6.29 -22.81 15.03
C GLU A 28 -6.28 -21.69 13.98
N GLU A 29 -5.83 -22.03 12.77
CA GLU A 29 -5.85 -21.12 11.63
C GLU A 29 -7.27 -20.87 11.16
N THR A 30 -7.63 -19.61 10.99
CA THR A 30 -8.87 -19.22 10.35
C THR A 30 -8.72 -19.32 8.85
N LYS A 31 -9.54 -20.15 8.20
CA LYS A 31 -9.55 -20.30 6.74
C LYS A 31 -10.88 -19.82 6.16
N ILE A 32 -10.79 -18.83 5.28
CA ILE A 32 -11.95 -18.31 4.56
C ILE A 32 -11.73 -18.50 3.06
N ASN A 33 -12.75 -18.97 2.37
CA ASN A 33 -12.80 -19.08 0.91
C ASN A 33 -14.24 -18.82 0.45
N LYS A 34 -14.60 -17.52 0.38
CA LYS A 34 -15.98 -17.10 0.10
C LYS A 34 -16.08 -16.45 -1.27
N SER A 35 -16.96 -16.95 -2.11
CA SER A 35 -17.28 -16.41 -3.43
C SER A 35 -18.65 -15.74 -3.45
N TYR A 36 -18.78 -14.71 -4.28
CA TYR A 36 -20.00 -13.92 -4.43
C TYR A 36 -20.40 -13.91 -5.91
N SER A 37 -21.13 -14.92 -6.35
CA SER A 37 -21.39 -15.20 -7.78
C SER A 37 -22.23 -14.13 -8.47
N ASN A 38 -23.20 -13.52 -7.81
CA ASN A 38 -24.14 -12.54 -8.40
C ASN A 38 -24.10 -11.19 -7.67
N SER A 39 -22.94 -10.81 -7.13
CA SER A 39 -22.84 -9.59 -6.34
C SER A 39 -22.37 -8.42 -7.19
N ASN A 40 -23.15 -7.36 -7.17
CA ASN A 40 -22.82 -6.09 -7.81
C ASN A 40 -22.31 -5.11 -6.76
N PHE A 41 -21.11 -5.39 -6.22
CA PHE A 41 -20.46 -4.47 -5.31
C PHE A 41 -20.03 -3.22 -6.06
N LYS A 42 -20.27 -2.07 -5.46
CA LYS A 42 -19.81 -0.76 -5.91
C LYS A 42 -18.74 -0.19 -4.98
N ASN A 43 -18.68 -0.71 -3.76
CA ASN A 43 -17.72 -0.25 -2.77
C ASN A 43 -17.04 -1.45 -2.11
N ILE A 44 -15.74 -1.29 -1.83
CA ILE A 44 -14.96 -2.23 -1.04
C ILE A 44 -14.37 -1.48 0.15
N SER A 45 -14.52 -2.02 1.34
CA SER A 45 -13.95 -1.47 2.56
C SER A 45 -13.19 -2.56 3.30
N ILE A 46 -11.89 -2.35 3.47
CA ILE A 46 -10.98 -3.28 4.12
C ILE A 46 -10.42 -2.59 5.37
N ASN A 47 -10.54 -3.25 6.51
CA ASN A 47 -9.96 -2.79 7.76
C ASN A 47 -9.16 -3.93 8.38
N THR A 48 -7.84 -3.78 8.44
CA THR A 48 -6.93 -4.80 8.96
C THR A 48 -6.08 -4.26 10.10
N GLU A 49 -5.63 -5.14 10.97
CA GLU A 49 -4.60 -4.80 11.95
C GLU A 49 -3.21 -4.98 11.33
N TYR A 50 -2.88 -6.20 10.91
CA TYR A 50 -1.55 -6.54 10.39
C TYR A 50 -1.57 -7.53 9.22
N ALA A 51 -2.74 -7.98 8.76
CA ALA A 51 -2.80 -8.90 7.63
C ALA A 51 -2.27 -8.25 6.35
N ASN A 52 -1.50 -9.01 5.60
CA ASN A 52 -1.16 -8.64 4.25
C ASN A 52 -2.41 -8.69 3.36
N VAL A 53 -2.60 -7.70 2.54
CA VAL A 53 -3.75 -7.64 1.63
C VAL A 53 -3.27 -7.64 0.19
N LYS A 54 -3.82 -8.56 -0.59
CA LYS A 54 -3.57 -8.64 -2.03
C LYS A 54 -4.89 -8.57 -2.79
N VAL A 55 -5.01 -7.61 -3.68
CA VAL A 55 -6.17 -7.45 -4.56
C VAL A 55 -5.75 -7.75 -5.98
N VAL A 56 -6.43 -8.68 -6.63
CA VAL A 56 -6.10 -9.15 -7.97
C VAL A 56 -7.34 -9.25 -8.85
N ASN A 57 -7.11 -9.22 -10.16
CA ASN A 57 -8.18 -9.43 -11.12
C ASN A 57 -8.70 -10.88 -11.08
N GLY A 58 -10.00 -11.06 -11.27
CA GLY A 58 -10.68 -12.34 -11.28
C GLY A 58 -12.01 -12.27 -12.02
N SER A 59 -12.64 -13.41 -12.26
CA SER A 59 -13.94 -13.47 -12.95
C SER A 59 -15.13 -13.11 -12.06
N LYS A 60 -14.96 -13.17 -10.74
CA LYS A 60 -15.98 -12.88 -9.72
C LYS A 60 -15.35 -12.37 -8.44
N PHE A 61 -16.17 -11.76 -7.58
CA PHE A 61 -15.70 -11.40 -6.24
C PHE A 61 -15.47 -12.66 -5.41
N LYS A 62 -14.26 -12.81 -4.88
CA LYS A 62 -13.89 -13.89 -4.00
C LYS A 62 -12.91 -13.37 -2.95
N VAL A 63 -13.13 -13.76 -1.71
CA VAL A 63 -12.23 -13.44 -0.60
C VAL A 63 -11.67 -14.74 -0.05
N LYS A 64 -10.36 -14.83 0.00
CA LYS A 64 -9.61 -15.89 0.64
C LYS A 64 -8.83 -15.30 1.81
N TYR A 65 -8.80 -16.00 2.90
CA TYR A 65 -7.96 -15.69 4.03
C TYR A 65 -7.38 -16.99 4.61
N ASN A 66 -6.14 -16.94 4.97
CA ASN A 66 -5.48 -17.95 5.78
C ASN A 66 -4.61 -17.22 6.80
N GLY A 67 -4.87 -17.45 8.06
CA GLY A 67 -4.12 -16.79 9.13
C GLY A 67 -4.74 -17.02 10.49
N ASP A 68 -4.14 -16.38 11.45
CA ASP A 68 -4.40 -16.62 12.85
C ASP A 68 -5.46 -15.70 13.46
N ASN A 69 -5.79 -14.60 12.76
CA ASN A 69 -6.78 -13.64 13.24
C ASN A 69 -8.18 -14.00 12.74
N LYS A 70 -9.17 -13.46 13.38
CA LYS A 70 -10.55 -13.57 12.90
C LYS A 70 -10.79 -12.56 11.79
N VAL A 71 -11.33 -12.99 10.67
CA VAL A 71 -11.74 -12.10 9.57
C VAL A 71 -13.24 -12.20 9.37
N ASN A 72 -13.92 -11.06 9.45
CA ASN A 72 -15.34 -10.94 9.25
C ASN A 72 -15.63 -10.37 7.85
N LEU A 73 -16.59 -10.97 7.15
CA LEU A 73 -17.05 -10.56 5.84
C LEU A 73 -18.52 -10.15 5.91
N ASP A 74 -18.80 -8.86 5.70
CA ASP A 74 -20.15 -8.32 5.69
C ASP A 74 -20.50 -7.75 4.30
N LYS A 75 -21.78 -7.93 3.93
CA LYS A 75 -22.34 -7.43 2.68
C LYS A 75 -23.55 -6.56 2.98
N LYS A 76 -23.42 -5.26 2.80
CA LYS A 76 -24.50 -4.30 3.01
C LYS A 76 -24.46 -3.18 1.96
N ASN A 77 -25.59 -2.79 1.40
CA ASN A 77 -25.72 -1.63 0.50
C ASN A 77 -24.70 -1.61 -0.65
N LYS A 78 -24.52 -2.73 -1.37
CA LYS A 78 -23.52 -2.90 -2.45
C LYS A 78 -22.07 -2.68 -2.00
N THR A 79 -21.80 -2.77 -0.71
CA THR A 79 -20.47 -2.69 -0.11
C THR A 79 -20.06 -4.06 0.40
N LEU A 80 -18.87 -4.50 0.02
CA LEU A 80 -18.18 -5.62 0.65
C LEU A 80 -17.24 -5.06 1.73
N LYS A 81 -17.54 -5.36 2.98
CA LYS A 81 -16.70 -4.99 4.12
C LYS A 81 -15.92 -6.22 4.59
N ILE A 82 -14.62 -6.06 4.73
CA ILE A 82 -13.67 -7.07 5.21
C ILE A 82 -12.99 -6.47 6.44
N SER A 83 -13.13 -7.12 7.58
CA SER A 83 -12.54 -6.62 8.84
C SER A 83 -11.74 -7.72 9.50
N GLU A 84 -10.46 -7.47 9.75
CA GLU A 84 -9.60 -8.31 10.59
C GLU A 84 -9.73 -7.88 12.04
N GLU A 85 -9.92 -8.84 12.94
CA GLU A 85 -9.93 -8.64 14.38
C GLU A 85 -8.82 -9.47 15.00
N LYS A 86 -7.99 -8.83 15.83
CA LYS A 86 -6.92 -9.53 16.54
C LYS A 86 -7.54 -10.62 17.43
N ASN A 87 -7.01 -11.82 17.32
CA ASN A 87 -7.36 -12.89 18.25
C ASN A 87 -6.74 -12.62 19.63
N VAL A 88 -7.54 -12.12 20.55
CA VAL A 88 -7.12 -11.78 21.92
C VAL A 88 -6.88 -13.00 22.82
N ASN A 89 -7.34 -14.18 22.41
CA ASN A 89 -7.22 -15.40 23.23
C ASN A 89 -5.86 -16.10 23.09
N ARG A 90 -4.91 -15.52 22.36
CA ARG A 90 -3.55 -16.04 22.31
C ARG A 90 -2.82 -15.71 23.59
N GLY A 91 -2.59 -16.74 24.39
CA GLY A 91 -1.66 -16.66 25.53
C GLY A 91 -0.23 -16.28 25.07
N TYR A 92 0.65 -16.01 26.02
CA TYR A 92 2.07 -15.73 25.75
C TYR A 92 2.86 -16.98 25.29
N ALA A 93 2.20 -18.12 25.06
CA ALA A 93 2.85 -19.36 24.66
C ALA A 93 3.37 -19.29 23.23
N ILE A 94 4.57 -19.80 23.02
CA ILE A 94 5.19 -19.91 21.72
C ILE A 94 4.48 -21.03 20.93
N ASN A 95 4.00 -20.74 19.73
CA ASN A 95 3.47 -21.77 18.84
C ASN A 95 4.62 -22.66 18.33
N LEU A 96 4.73 -23.86 18.85
CA LEU A 96 5.76 -24.82 18.51
C LEU A 96 5.40 -25.68 17.27
N ASN A 97 4.38 -25.31 16.49
CA ASN A 97 4.05 -26.04 15.26
C ASN A 97 5.08 -25.75 14.16
N PRO A 98 5.95 -26.72 13.80
CA PRO A 98 6.98 -26.52 12.76
C PRO A 98 6.39 -26.42 11.34
N PHE A 99 5.12 -26.77 11.15
CA PHE A 99 4.41 -26.74 9.87
C PHE A 99 3.52 -25.50 9.74
N ARG A 100 3.63 -24.56 10.66
CA ARG A 100 2.88 -23.30 10.59
C ARG A 100 3.30 -22.51 9.38
N LYS A 101 2.35 -22.17 8.53
CA LYS A 101 2.53 -21.17 7.48
C LYS A 101 2.00 -19.84 7.99
N ASP A 102 2.87 -18.91 8.26
CA ASP A 102 2.51 -17.54 8.65
C ASP A 102 1.98 -16.73 7.44
N ASP A 103 0.97 -17.25 6.79
CA ASP A 103 0.34 -16.59 5.64
C ASP A 103 -0.81 -15.67 6.08
N ASN A 104 -0.62 -14.83 7.09
CA ASN A 104 -1.66 -13.87 7.51
C ASN A 104 -2.03 -12.94 6.33
N GLN A 105 -2.67 -13.52 5.31
CA GLN A 105 -2.92 -12.89 4.03
C GLN A 105 -4.41 -12.95 3.65
N ILE A 106 -4.97 -11.78 3.33
CA ILE A 106 -6.27 -11.61 2.70
C ILE A 106 -6.06 -11.44 1.20
N VAL A 107 -6.57 -12.36 0.40
CA VAL A 107 -6.58 -12.25 -1.07
C VAL A 107 -8.00 -11.95 -1.54
N ILE A 108 -8.14 -10.85 -2.28
CA ILE A 108 -9.40 -10.42 -2.85
C ILE A 108 -9.30 -10.54 -4.37
N GLU A 109 -10.01 -11.47 -4.94
CA GLU A 109 -10.21 -11.56 -6.39
C GLU A 109 -11.45 -10.75 -6.76
N MET A 110 -11.38 -9.90 -7.76
CA MET A 110 -12.52 -9.10 -8.20
C MET A 110 -12.54 -8.93 -9.73
N PRO A 111 -13.74 -8.84 -10.34
CA PRO A 111 -13.84 -8.57 -11.76
C PRO A 111 -13.36 -7.15 -12.08
N ASN A 112 -12.92 -6.95 -13.32
CA ASN A 112 -12.54 -5.63 -13.80
C ASN A 112 -13.80 -4.75 -14.01
N ILE A 113 -14.23 -4.11 -12.94
CA ILE A 113 -15.38 -3.20 -12.90
C ILE A 113 -14.97 -1.87 -12.29
N LYS A 114 -15.69 -0.82 -12.66
CA LYS A 114 -15.52 0.48 -12.03
C LYS A 114 -16.22 0.52 -10.67
N LEU A 115 -15.44 0.71 -9.61
CA LEU A 115 -15.95 0.94 -8.25
C LEU A 115 -16.29 2.42 -8.04
N ASN A 116 -17.18 2.70 -7.10
CA ASN A 116 -17.35 4.05 -6.58
C ASN A 116 -16.24 4.35 -5.56
N THR A 117 -16.06 3.44 -4.60
CA THR A 117 -15.06 3.66 -3.54
C THR A 117 -14.30 2.36 -3.25
N PHE A 118 -12.99 2.50 -3.14
CA PHE A 118 -12.11 1.49 -2.55
C PHE A 118 -11.43 2.09 -1.33
N SER A 119 -11.64 1.50 -0.16
CA SER A 119 -11.07 1.98 1.11
C SER A 119 -10.25 0.89 1.78
N TYR A 120 -9.03 1.23 2.18
CA TYR A 120 -8.13 0.39 2.96
C TYR A 120 -7.64 1.13 4.19
N VAL A 121 -7.83 0.53 5.35
CA VAL A 121 -7.33 1.03 6.63
C VAL A 121 -6.56 -0.08 7.30
N SER A 122 -5.32 0.20 7.75
CA SER A 122 -4.46 -0.79 8.40
C SER A 122 -3.50 -0.14 9.40
N ARG A 123 -3.12 -0.90 10.43
CA ARG A 123 -1.99 -0.53 11.29
C ARG A 123 -0.65 -1.00 10.74
N GLY A 124 -0.64 -2.05 9.92
CA GLY A 124 0.57 -2.60 9.31
C GLY A 124 0.24 -3.66 8.26
N GLY A 125 1.28 -4.34 7.76
CA GLY A 125 1.16 -5.33 6.71
C GLY A 125 1.35 -4.74 5.31
N ASN A 126 1.58 -5.62 4.34
CA ASN A 126 1.78 -5.22 2.96
C ASN A 126 0.44 -5.08 2.24
N PHE A 127 0.31 -4.05 1.42
CA PHE A 127 -0.86 -3.82 0.60
C PHE A 127 -0.49 -3.81 -0.88
N ASN A 128 -0.92 -4.84 -1.58
CA ASN A 128 -0.69 -5.00 -3.01
C ASN A 128 -2.03 -4.95 -3.75
N ILE A 129 -2.16 -4.03 -4.68
CA ILE A 129 -3.35 -3.87 -5.50
C ILE A 129 -2.96 -3.81 -6.97
N ASP A 130 -3.66 -4.58 -7.79
CA ASP A 130 -3.40 -4.64 -9.22
C ASP A 130 -4.70 -4.57 -10.01
N ASN A 131 -4.71 -3.70 -11.04
CA ASN A 131 -5.78 -3.56 -12.01
C ASN A 131 -7.14 -3.16 -11.41
N ILE A 132 -7.20 -1.95 -10.81
CA ILE A 132 -8.43 -1.39 -10.25
C ILE A 132 -8.80 -0.07 -10.91
N THR A 133 -10.09 0.05 -11.23
CA THR A 133 -10.72 1.31 -11.62
C THR A 133 -11.69 1.75 -10.53
N THR A 134 -11.49 2.96 -9.99
CA THR A 134 -12.38 3.50 -8.95
C THR A 134 -12.53 5.02 -9.07
N ASN A 135 -13.67 5.54 -8.63
CA ASN A 135 -13.81 7.00 -8.50
C ASN A 135 -13.03 7.52 -7.32
N HIS A 136 -13.10 6.85 -6.15
CA HIS A 136 -12.44 7.29 -4.94
C HIS A 136 -11.60 6.15 -4.35
N LEU A 137 -10.31 6.42 -4.14
CA LEU A 137 -9.38 5.54 -3.44
C LEU A 137 -8.99 6.18 -2.11
N LYS A 138 -9.28 5.50 -1.00
CA LYS A 138 -8.86 5.96 0.33
C LYS A 138 -7.94 4.93 0.97
N ILE A 139 -6.75 5.36 1.36
CA ILE A 139 -5.79 4.52 2.08
C ILE A 139 -5.35 5.25 3.35
N LEU A 140 -5.47 4.57 4.47
CA LEU A 140 -4.94 5.01 5.75
C LEU A 140 -4.11 3.88 6.35
N SER A 141 -2.81 4.09 6.50
CA SER A 141 -1.92 3.07 7.03
C SER A 141 -0.88 3.66 7.99
N THR A 142 -0.40 2.85 8.93
CA THR A 142 0.66 3.31 9.84
C THR A 142 2.02 2.82 9.39
N ASN A 143 2.20 1.51 9.19
CA ASN A 143 3.48 0.90 8.79
C ASN A 143 3.24 -0.13 7.69
N SER A 144 3.40 0.26 6.43
CA SER A 144 3.06 -0.60 5.30
C SER A 144 4.01 -0.43 4.13
N HIS A 145 4.20 -1.52 3.40
CA HIS A 145 4.67 -1.46 2.03
C HIS A 145 3.46 -1.54 1.09
N MET A 146 3.24 -0.49 0.32
CA MET A 146 2.09 -0.36 -0.58
C MET A 146 2.57 -0.39 -2.04
N ASP A 147 2.11 -1.38 -2.79
CA ASP A 147 2.42 -1.52 -4.22
C ASP A 147 1.12 -1.46 -5.05
N LEU A 148 0.91 -0.31 -5.67
CA LEU A 148 -0.30 0.06 -6.39
C LEU A 148 -0.01 0.03 -7.89
N LYS A 149 -0.60 -0.93 -8.62
CA LYS A 149 -0.31 -1.14 -10.04
C LYS A 149 -1.56 -1.07 -10.91
N ASN A 150 -1.37 -0.56 -12.13
CA ASN A 150 -2.40 -0.58 -13.18
C ASN A 150 -3.72 0.03 -12.70
N LEU A 151 -3.65 1.16 -12.01
CA LEU A 151 -4.81 1.85 -11.46
C LEU A 151 -5.35 2.91 -12.39
N SER A 152 -6.67 3.08 -12.38
CA SER A 152 -7.36 4.25 -12.94
C SER A 152 -8.23 4.87 -11.83
N VAL A 153 -7.82 6.03 -11.33
CA VAL A 153 -8.43 6.67 -10.14
C VAL A 153 -8.73 8.13 -10.44
N ASN A 154 -9.94 8.56 -10.15
CA ASN A 154 -10.34 9.96 -10.34
C ASN A 154 -9.99 10.84 -9.13
N ASP A 155 -9.97 10.26 -7.93
CA ASP A 155 -9.73 10.99 -6.69
C ASP A 155 -9.08 10.05 -5.67
N SER A 156 -7.99 10.46 -5.02
CA SER A 156 -7.42 9.65 -3.95
C SER A 156 -6.94 10.45 -2.74
N ASP A 157 -7.14 9.87 -1.55
CA ASP A 157 -6.57 10.31 -0.28
C ASP A 157 -5.75 9.17 0.33
N ILE A 158 -4.42 9.28 0.25
CA ILE A 158 -3.48 8.29 0.76
C ILE A 158 -2.70 8.92 1.91
N LYS A 159 -2.91 8.40 3.12
CA LYS A 159 -2.20 8.84 4.31
C LYS A 159 -1.48 7.68 4.96
N ALA A 160 -0.21 7.87 5.24
CA ALA A 160 0.56 6.86 5.95
C ALA A 160 1.61 7.49 6.87
N ASN A 161 2.02 6.73 7.90
CA ASN A 161 3.04 7.23 8.81
C ASN A 161 4.44 6.77 8.33
N SER A 162 4.87 5.56 8.68
CA SER A 162 6.18 5.03 8.27
C SER A 162 5.98 3.99 7.17
N SER A 163 6.02 4.40 5.90
CA SER A 163 5.56 3.55 4.80
C SER A 163 6.36 3.76 3.52
N GLN A 164 6.34 2.74 2.69
CA GLN A 164 6.85 2.81 1.32
C GLN A 164 5.66 2.74 0.37
N LEU A 165 5.51 3.75 -0.49
CA LEU A 165 4.48 3.82 -1.50
C LEU A 165 5.09 3.67 -2.89
N SER A 166 4.65 2.68 -3.62
CA SER A 166 5.00 2.46 -5.02
C SER A 166 3.73 2.50 -5.88
N ILE A 167 3.73 3.38 -6.88
CA ILE A 167 2.63 3.53 -7.86
C ILE A 167 3.22 3.25 -9.25
N LYS A 168 2.64 2.30 -9.99
CA LYS A 168 3.17 1.89 -11.30
C LYS A 168 2.08 1.79 -12.35
N ASN A 169 2.40 2.21 -13.58
CA ASN A 169 1.55 2.04 -14.77
C ASN A 169 0.11 2.55 -14.54
N SER A 170 -0.04 3.69 -13.89
CA SER A 170 -1.33 4.14 -13.39
C SER A 170 -1.72 5.50 -13.97
N THR A 171 -3.03 5.74 -14.06
CA THR A 171 -3.60 7.05 -14.37
C THR A 171 -4.34 7.56 -13.15
N LEU A 172 -3.86 8.66 -12.59
CA LEU A 172 -4.37 9.21 -11.35
C LEU A 172 -4.69 10.70 -11.53
N LYS A 173 -5.87 11.10 -11.04
CA LYS A 173 -6.31 12.49 -11.05
C LYS A 173 -6.76 12.92 -9.65
N ASN A 174 -6.52 14.17 -9.28
CA ASN A 174 -6.87 14.75 -7.97
C ASN A 174 -6.37 13.91 -6.78
N ASN A 175 -5.06 13.59 -6.76
CA ASN A 175 -4.53 12.76 -5.68
C ASN A 175 -3.94 13.61 -4.57
N HIS A 176 -4.22 13.22 -3.35
CA HIS A 176 -3.59 13.74 -2.16
C HIS A 176 -2.85 12.62 -1.44
N VAL A 177 -1.53 12.65 -1.51
CA VAL A 177 -0.63 11.67 -0.87
C VAL A 177 0.12 12.38 0.24
N ASN A 178 0.04 11.86 1.47
CA ASN A 178 0.73 12.41 2.63
C ASN A 178 1.37 11.28 3.46
N LEU A 179 2.69 11.19 3.42
CA LEU A 179 3.50 10.28 4.23
C LEU A 179 4.35 11.07 5.21
N ASN A 180 4.43 10.63 6.48
CA ASN A 180 5.33 11.27 7.44
C ASN A 180 6.78 10.87 7.18
N ASN A 181 7.06 9.57 7.01
CA ASN A 181 8.41 9.06 6.75
C ASN A 181 8.34 7.91 5.73
N GLY A 182 9.40 7.75 4.95
CA GLY A 182 9.53 6.63 4.03
C GLY A 182 9.92 7.04 2.62
N PHE A 183 9.34 6.38 1.62
CA PHE A 183 9.66 6.64 0.22
C PHE A 183 8.40 6.67 -0.63
N ILE A 184 8.37 7.58 -1.61
CA ILE A 184 7.34 7.62 -2.64
C ILE A 184 8.01 7.36 -3.99
N ASN A 185 7.62 6.28 -4.65
CA ASN A 185 8.08 5.92 -5.98
C ASN A 185 6.91 5.85 -6.95
N VAL A 186 6.91 6.70 -7.96
CA VAL A 186 5.93 6.68 -9.05
C VAL A 186 6.65 6.34 -10.34
N TYR A 187 6.17 5.34 -11.05
CA TYR A 187 6.81 4.84 -12.25
C TYR A 187 5.81 4.71 -13.40
N ASN A 188 6.19 5.17 -14.61
CA ASN A 188 5.45 5.01 -15.86
C ASN A 188 3.94 5.34 -15.71
N SER A 189 3.64 6.49 -15.12
CA SER A 189 2.28 6.88 -14.76
C SER A 189 1.92 8.25 -15.35
N ASN A 190 0.63 8.50 -15.50
CA ASN A 190 0.06 9.77 -15.87
C ASN A 190 -0.66 10.37 -14.65
N ILE A 191 -0.20 11.53 -14.20
CA ILE A 191 -0.66 12.17 -12.97
C ILE A 191 -1.10 13.60 -13.27
N SER A 192 -2.31 13.94 -12.88
CA SER A 192 -2.83 15.31 -13.03
C SER A 192 -3.45 15.84 -11.72
N ASP A 193 -3.36 17.13 -11.52
CA ASP A 193 -3.98 17.85 -10.41
C ASP A 193 -3.65 17.22 -9.03
N SER A 194 -2.36 16.86 -8.79
CA SER A 194 -2.02 15.98 -7.68
C SER A 194 -0.96 16.55 -6.75
N ILE A 195 -1.08 16.22 -5.45
CA ILE A 195 -0.19 16.69 -4.38
C ILE A 195 0.44 15.49 -3.68
N PHE A 196 1.77 15.51 -3.55
CA PHE A 196 2.57 14.51 -2.84
C PHE A 196 3.37 15.18 -1.73
N LEU A 197 3.08 14.85 -0.49
CA LEU A 197 3.73 15.39 0.70
C LEU A 197 4.48 14.27 1.42
N LEU A 198 5.77 14.49 1.69
CA LEU A 198 6.60 13.59 2.46
C LEU A 198 7.33 14.38 3.57
N GLY A 199 7.33 13.85 4.77
CA GLY A 199 8.07 14.47 5.88
C GLY A 199 9.56 14.19 5.74
N GLU A 200 9.98 12.94 5.82
CA GLU A 200 11.37 12.52 5.69
C GLU A 200 11.50 11.35 4.70
N GLY A 201 12.39 11.50 3.72
CA GLY A 201 12.68 10.53 2.65
C GLY A 201 12.58 11.13 1.26
N ASP A 202 12.80 10.33 0.25
CA ASP A 202 12.88 10.75 -1.13
C ASP A 202 11.60 10.50 -1.91
N ILE A 203 11.35 11.36 -2.90
CA ILE A 203 10.24 11.23 -3.84
C ILE A 203 10.82 11.03 -5.24
N HIS A 204 10.51 9.90 -5.85
CA HIS A 204 10.95 9.56 -7.19
C HIS A 204 9.79 9.43 -8.15
N PHE A 205 9.81 10.23 -9.20
CA PHE A 205 8.92 10.12 -10.35
C PHE A 205 9.76 9.66 -11.56
N ASN A 206 9.60 8.42 -11.96
CA ASN A 206 10.44 7.82 -13.00
C ASN A 206 9.64 7.43 -14.24
N ASN A 207 10.20 7.70 -15.43
CA ASN A 207 9.55 7.39 -16.71
C ASN A 207 8.14 7.97 -16.82
N MET A 208 7.96 9.20 -16.39
CA MET A 208 6.65 9.84 -16.38
C MET A 208 6.20 10.24 -17.80
N SER A 209 4.91 10.31 -18.02
CA SER A 209 4.35 10.77 -19.29
C SER A 209 4.76 12.22 -19.62
N SER A 210 4.61 12.64 -20.88
CA SER A 210 4.99 13.98 -21.34
C SER A 210 4.20 15.13 -20.70
N ARG A 211 3.03 14.82 -20.11
CA ARG A 211 2.13 15.80 -19.48
C ARG A 211 1.73 15.34 -18.11
N ASN A 212 2.18 16.04 -17.09
CA ASN A 212 1.79 15.81 -15.71
C ASN A 212 1.65 17.16 -14.99
N ASP A 213 0.69 17.23 -14.07
CA ASP A 213 0.51 18.36 -13.17
C ASP A 213 0.63 17.88 -11.73
N ILE A 214 1.77 18.20 -11.12
CA ILE A 214 2.18 17.61 -9.83
C ILE A 214 2.79 18.69 -8.94
N LYS A 215 2.27 18.78 -7.73
CA LYS A 215 2.94 19.45 -6.62
C LYS A 215 3.54 18.40 -5.68
N ALA A 216 4.85 18.47 -5.44
CA ALA A 216 5.51 17.56 -4.50
C ALA A 216 6.40 18.29 -3.53
N SER A 217 6.43 17.84 -2.28
CA SER A 217 7.35 18.38 -1.28
C SER A 217 7.86 17.33 -0.30
N THR A 218 9.12 17.49 0.11
CA THR A 218 9.71 16.77 1.23
C THR A 218 10.43 17.74 2.19
N LYS A 219 10.44 17.42 3.48
CA LYS A 219 11.19 18.23 4.43
C LYS A 219 12.68 17.87 4.44
N LYS A 220 12.98 16.56 4.39
CA LYS A 220 14.35 16.04 4.31
C LYS A 220 14.39 14.91 3.30
N GLY A 221 15.10 15.11 2.22
CA GLY A 221 15.26 14.16 1.14
C GLY A 221 15.17 14.84 -0.22
N ASP A 222 15.41 14.08 -1.26
CA ASP A 222 15.51 14.55 -2.62
C ASP A 222 14.22 14.32 -3.39
N ILE A 223 14.00 15.13 -4.44
CA ILE A 223 12.95 14.92 -5.42
C ILE A 223 13.59 14.68 -6.77
N HIS A 224 13.41 13.49 -7.31
CA HIS A 224 13.88 13.11 -8.64
C HIS A 224 12.69 12.95 -9.58
N TYR A 225 12.76 13.56 -10.75
CA TYR A 225 11.74 13.45 -11.78
C TYR A 225 12.39 13.15 -13.13
N SER A 226 11.93 12.11 -13.81
CA SER A 226 12.37 11.79 -15.17
C SER A 226 11.19 11.54 -16.09
N TYR A 227 11.31 12.04 -17.32
CA TYR A 227 10.34 11.79 -18.38
C TYR A 227 10.66 10.49 -19.11
N LYS A 228 9.63 9.82 -19.60
CA LYS A 228 9.73 8.72 -20.55
C LYS A 228 9.98 9.24 -21.97
N ASP A 229 9.24 10.25 -22.32
CA ASP A 229 9.26 10.89 -23.64
C ASP A 229 9.56 12.38 -23.48
N LYS A 230 9.65 13.11 -24.57
CA LYS A 230 9.88 14.56 -24.56
C LYS A 230 8.76 15.26 -23.74
N PRO A 231 9.12 16.15 -22.78
CA PRO A 231 8.13 16.95 -22.06
C PRO A 231 7.35 17.88 -23.00
N GLU A 232 6.07 18.07 -22.68
CA GLU A 232 5.18 18.92 -23.46
C GLU A 232 4.50 19.97 -22.57
N ASN A 233 4.50 21.24 -23.02
CA ASN A 233 3.77 22.34 -22.38
C ASN A 233 3.93 22.40 -20.84
N THR A 234 5.17 22.28 -20.37
CA THR A 234 5.46 22.17 -18.94
C THR A 234 6.21 23.41 -18.41
N LEU A 235 5.82 23.87 -17.24
CA LEU A 235 6.51 24.85 -16.42
C LEU A 235 7.05 24.17 -15.15
N LEU A 236 8.33 24.34 -14.88
CA LEU A 236 8.99 23.91 -13.64
C LEU A 236 9.00 25.04 -12.62
N LYS A 237 8.56 24.77 -11.40
CA LYS A 237 8.73 25.64 -10.22
C LYS A 237 9.48 24.85 -9.17
N LEU A 238 10.79 25.10 -9.06
CA LEU A 238 11.71 24.32 -8.22
C LEU A 238 12.24 25.18 -7.08
N GLN A 239 12.07 24.71 -5.84
CA GLN A 239 12.57 25.39 -4.64
C GLN A 239 13.27 24.37 -3.72
N PRO A 240 14.59 24.20 -3.86
CA PRO A 240 15.34 23.16 -3.16
C PRO A 240 15.72 23.51 -1.71
N GLY A 241 15.36 24.68 -1.19
CA GLY A 241 15.74 25.09 0.16
C GLY A 241 17.26 25.17 0.35
N LYS A 242 17.84 24.26 1.16
CA LYS A 242 19.30 24.19 1.37
C LYS A 242 20.06 23.43 0.28
N GLY A 243 19.35 22.67 -0.55
CA GLY A 243 19.95 21.91 -1.64
C GLY A 243 20.06 22.69 -2.94
N LYS A 244 20.12 21.99 -4.06
CA LYS A 244 20.23 22.52 -5.41
C LYS A 244 19.13 22.02 -6.31
N SER A 245 18.75 22.81 -7.30
CA SER A 245 17.92 22.34 -8.43
C SER A 245 18.80 22.11 -9.65
N LEU A 246 18.66 20.93 -10.27
CA LEU A 246 19.41 20.54 -11.46
C LEU A 246 18.44 20.09 -12.55
N ILE A 247 18.43 20.82 -13.67
CA ILE A 247 17.64 20.48 -14.85
C ILE A 247 18.59 19.89 -15.90
N GLU A 248 18.63 18.55 -15.97
CA GLU A 248 19.46 17.80 -16.92
C GLU A 248 18.76 17.55 -18.25
N ASN A 249 17.42 17.71 -18.28
CA ASN A 249 16.63 17.48 -19.47
C ASN A 249 16.81 18.63 -20.47
N LYS A 250 17.48 18.35 -21.58
CA LYS A 250 17.85 19.32 -22.64
C LYS A 250 16.69 19.99 -23.37
N HIS A 251 15.47 19.52 -23.18
CA HIS A 251 14.29 20.11 -23.80
C HIS A 251 13.77 21.34 -23.08
N PHE A 252 14.18 21.55 -21.82
CA PHE A 252 13.83 22.76 -21.08
C PHE A 252 14.76 23.91 -21.47
N HIS A 253 14.15 25.04 -21.73
CA HIS A 253 14.84 26.33 -21.81
C HIS A 253 14.57 27.05 -20.47
N GLU A 254 15.61 27.17 -19.65
CA GLU A 254 15.50 27.56 -18.24
C GLU A 254 14.59 26.61 -17.47
N SER A 255 13.31 26.95 -17.30
CA SER A 255 12.32 26.16 -16.55
C SER A 255 11.06 25.83 -17.37
N LYS A 256 11.10 25.97 -18.71
CA LYS A 256 9.89 25.94 -19.53
C LYS A 256 10.02 25.13 -20.82
N VAL A 257 8.95 24.44 -21.17
CA VAL A 257 8.73 23.83 -22.48
C VAL A 257 7.32 24.16 -22.97
N GLY A 258 7.21 24.76 -24.15
CA GLY A 258 5.91 25.05 -24.78
C GLY A 258 5.05 26.07 -24.03
N LYS A 259 3.71 25.85 -23.96
CA LYS A 259 2.73 26.81 -23.44
C LYS A 259 2.57 26.84 -21.91
N SER A 260 3.17 25.90 -21.18
CA SER A 260 3.12 25.82 -19.71
C SER A 260 1.73 25.47 -19.14
N ASP A 261 0.97 24.62 -19.83
CA ASP A 261 -0.34 24.16 -19.38
C ASP A 261 -0.25 23.15 -18.21
N ASN A 262 0.93 22.51 -18.05
CA ASN A 262 1.21 21.56 -16.98
C ASN A 262 2.26 22.17 -16.05
N ILE A 263 2.10 21.98 -14.75
CA ILE A 263 3.02 22.54 -13.74
C ILE A 263 3.64 21.41 -12.92
N LEU A 264 4.98 21.37 -12.89
CA LEU A 264 5.70 20.59 -11.91
C LEU A 264 6.26 21.55 -10.83
N GLU A 265 5.67 21.51 -9.65
CA GLU A 265 5.99 22.38 -8.53
C GLU A 265 6.60 21.55 -7.39
N PHE A 266 7.94 21.64 -7.23
CA PHE A 266 8.67 20.82 -6.28
C PHE A 266 9.39 21.66 -5.24
N TYR A 267 9.27 21.23 -3.98
CA TYR A 267 9.85 21.88 -2.81
C TYR A 267 10.60 20.89 -1.94
N THR A 268 11.82 21.22 -1.54
CA THR A 268 12.49 20.55 -0.44
C THR A 268 12.93 21.58 0.60
N VAL A 269 13.03 21.19 1.87
CA VAL A 269 13.66 22.04 2.88
C VAL A 269 15.14 21.73 2.97
N ASP A 270 15.51 20.44 2.90
CA ASP A 270 16.88 19.95 2.95
C ASP A 270 17.01 18.76 2.00
N GLY A 271 17.45 19.04 0.77
CA GLY A 271 17.60 18.05 -0.30
C GLY A 271 17.63 18.69 -1.69
N ASP A 272 18.00 17.92 -2.68
CA ASP A 272 18.14 18.33 -4.06
C ASP A 272 16.88 18.05 -4.89
N ILE A 273 16.70 18.80 -5.97
CA ILE A 273 15.65 18.56 -6.97
C ILE A 273 16.31 18.32 -8.32
N VAL A 274 16.07 17.15 -8.91
CA VAL A 274 16.69 16.76 -10.20
C VAL A 274 15.63 16.43 -11.24
N ILE A 275 15.71 17.06 -12.40
CA ILE A 275 14.79 16.87 -13.55
C ILE A 275 15.57 16.29 -14.73
N LYS A 276 15.22 15.09 -15.19
CA LYS A 276 15.87 14.34 -16.29
C LYS A 276 14.96 14.15 -17.48
#